data_34b6e9e9109c4245c35590329546cd66
#
_entry.id   34b6e9e9109c4245c35590329546cd66
#
_cell.length_a   1.000
_cell.length_b   1.000
_cell.length_c   1.000
_cell.angle_alpha   90.00
_cell.angle_beta   90.00
_cell.angle_gamma   90.00
#
_symmetry.space_group_name_H-M   'P 1'
#
loop_
_entity.id
_entity.type
_entity.pdbx_description
1 polymer ?
#
loop_
_entity_poly.entity_id
_entity_poly.type
_entity_poly.pdbx_seq_one_letter_code
_entity_poly.pdbx_strand_id
1 'polypeptide(L)'
;MLNVKLGDMIVQQREGTWTAFKVLAVDNWADGTHTAHCMAYEPTVIEPTPEALKGGKVRAWHVPIDARTFRDGWQLISNELPSAHELVGFHEYLRLTDFPRYLTVTGKDVDTIIGAANEHYKRAYALGDAGKRREAIMEYDKAIDLFPLFYEAIDNRAFTYMELGDLNTALKDFEESLRINPIGVTAFFSRGECLLKLGHLERAEAVFEEGISKFPEQRDLFTRFREVVRSQRRVQPR
;
A
#
# COMPACT_ATOMS: atom_id res chain seq x y z
N MET A 1 33.21 -2.05 0.65
CA MET A 1 31.76 -1.80 0.52
C MET A 1 31.39 -2.12 -0.92
N LEU A 2 30.48 -3.05 -1.14
CA LEU A 2 29.99 -3.36 -2.48
C LEU A 2 29.01 -2.25 -2.89
N ASN A 3 29.35 -1.52 -3.96
CA ASN A 3 28.45 -0.51 -4.54
C ASN A 3 27.54 -1.21 -5.55
N VAL A 4 26.37 -1.64 -5.07
CA VAL A 4 25.42 -2.42 -5.89
C VAL A 4 24.75 -1.57 -6.96
N LYS A 5 24.52 -2.18 -8.12
CA LYS A 5 23.92 -1.57 -9.30
C LYS A 5 22.79 -2.44 -9.85
N LEU A 6 21.95 -1.84 -10.69
CA LEU A 6 20.94 -2.57 -11.46
C LEU A 6 21.57 -3.78 -12.16
N GLY A 7 20.97 -4.94 -11.97
CA GLY A 7 21.37 -6.20 -12.60
C GLY A 7 22.38 -7.02 -11.81
N ASP A 8 22.97 -6.47 -10.73
CA ASP A 8 23.94 -7.21 -9.92
C ASP A 8 23.30 -8.45 -9.29
N MET A 9 23.95 -9.59 -9.46
CA MET A 9 23.71 -10.81 -8.68
C MET A 9 24.77 -10.89 -7.59
N ILE A 10 24.33 -10.85 -6.34
CA ILE A 10 25.22 -10.79 -5.17
C ILE A 10 24.91 -11.92 -4.21
N VAL A 11 25.96 -12.46 -3.61
CA VAL A 11 25.88 -13.59 -2.69
C VAL A 11 26.68 -13.32 -1.42
N GLN A 12 26.26 -13.93 -0.32
CA GLN A 12 26.99 -13.93 0.95
C GLN A 12 26.85 -15.29 1.61
N GLN A 13 27.94 -15.81 2.18
CA GLN A 13 27.91 -16.97 3.05
C GLN A 13 27.96 -16.54 4.52
N ARG A 14 27.02 -17.05 5.30
CA ARG A 14 27.02 -16.95 6.77
C ARG A 14 26.64 -18.28 7.37
N GLU A 15 27.39 -18.75 8.36
CA GLU A 15 27.09 -19.99 9.11
C GLU A 15 26.80 -21.19 8.20
N GLY A 16 27.57 -21.35 7.12
CA GLY A 16 27.40 -22.44 6.16
C GLY A 16 26.24 -22.29 5.18
N THR A 17 25.49 -21.19 5.25
CA THR A 17 24.35 -20.93 4.35
C THR A 17 24.64 -19.76 3.42
N TRP A 18 24.36 -19.93 2.14
CA TRP A 18 24.44 -18.90 1.13
C TRP A 18 23.10 -18.17 0.97
N THR A 19 23.16 -16.86 1.01
CA THR A 19 22.07 -15.95 0.63
C THR A 19 22.40 -15.29 -0.69
N ALA A 20 21.43 -15.17 -1.59
CA ALA A 20 21.59 -14.56 -2.89
C ALA A 20 20.49 -13.54 -3.18
N PHE A 21 20.88 -12.42 -3.80
CA PHE A 21 19.97 -11.40 -4.30
C PHE A 21 20.29 -11.03 -5.74
N LYS A 22 19.26 -10.62 -6.48
CA LYS A 22 19.41 -9.90 -7.75
C LYS A 22 18.87 -8.48 -7.58
N VAL A 23 19.68 -7.49 -7.91
CA VAL A 23 19.33 -6.06 -7.82
C VAL A 23 18.45 -5.67 -9.00
N LEU A 24 17.21 -5.27 -8.73
CA LEU A 24 16.20 -4.90 -9.72
C LEU A 24 16.18 -3.38 -10.00
N ALA A 25 16.56 -2.57 -9.01
CA ALA A 25 16.70 -1.13 -9.11
C ALA A 25 17.52 -0.61 -7.91
N VAL A 26 18.01 0.63 -8.02
CA VAL A 26 18.64 1.34 -6.90
C VAL A 26 18.09 2.75 -6.85
N ASP A 27 17.53 3.13 -5.72
CA ASP A 27 17.04 4.47 -5.45
C ASP A 27 18.09 5.25 -4.63
N ASN A 28 18.30 6.51 -5.05
CA ASN A 28 19.20 7.43 -4.39
C ASN A 28 18.37 8.53 -3.71
N TRP A 29 18.50 8.66 -2.41
CA TRP A 29 17.74 9.63 -1.62
C TRP A 29 18.55 10.93 -1.41
N ALA A 30 17.85 12.03 -1.20
CA ALA A 30 18.45 13.34 -1.02
C ALA A 30 19.38 13.43 0.23
N ASP A 31 19.18 12.57 1.21
CA ASP A 31 20.00 12.45 2.41
C ASP A 31 21.29 11.62 2.20
N GLY A 32 21.56 11.18 0.95
CA GLY A 32 22.72 10.36 0.59
C GLY A 32 22.57 8.88 0.95
N THR A 33 21.40 8.44 1.40
CA THR A 33 21.11 7.01 1.54
C THR A 33 20.69 6.40 0.21
N HIS A 34 20.80 5.07 0.10
CA HIS A 34 20.43 4.34 -1.11
C HIS A 34 19.63 3.10 -0.73
N THR A 35 18.55 2.84 -1.48
CA THR A 35 17.77 1.62 -1.35
C THR A 35 17.97 0.75 -2.57
N ALA A 36 18.43 -0.49 -2.36
CA ALA A 36 18.45 -1.51 -3.41
C ALA A 36 17.14 -2.30 -3.38
N HIS A 37 16.41 -2.29 -4.47
CA HIS A 37 15.25 -3.14 -4.67
C HIS A 37 15.72 -4.47 -5.21
N CYS A 38 15.56 -5.54 -4.44
CA CYS A 38 16.16 -6.84 -4.74
C CYS A 38 15.09 -7.92 -4.89
N MET A 39 15.35 -8.89 -5.78
CA MET A 39 14.73 -10.19 -5.74
C MET A 39 15.58 -11.11 -4.88
N ALA A 40 14.98 -11.81 -3.93
CA ALA A 40 15.65 -12.72 -3.03
C ALA A 40 15.42 -14.18 -3.43
N TYR A 41 16.49 -14.97 -3.47
CA TYR A 41 16.43 -16.40 -3.72
C TYR A 41 16.31 -17.19 -2.41
N GLU A 42 15.83 -18.43 -2.51
CA GLU A 42 15.87 -19.36 -1.38
C GLU A 42 17.33 -19.63 -0.95
N PRO A 43 17.64 -19.58 0.36
CA PRO A 43 18.98 -19.87 0.85
C PRO A 43 19.43 -21.30 0.49
N THR A 44 20.72 -21.49 0.28
CA THR A 44 21.32 -22.78 -0.09
C THR A 44 22.60 -23.06 0.70
N VAL A 45 22.94 -24.32 0.86
CA VAL A 45 24.24 -24.75 1.46
C VAL A 45 25.34 -24.88 0.39
N ILE A 46 24.96 -24.88 -0.88
CA ILE A 46 25.90 -24.94 -2.02
C ILE A 46 26.11 -23.50 -2.51
N GLU A 47 27.36 -23.15 -2.81
CA GLU A 47 27.69 -21.85 -3.39
C GLU A 47 26.90 -21.63 -4.69
N PRO A 48 26.09 -20.56 -4.77
CA PRO A 48 25.27 -20.33 -5.95
C PRO A 48 26.10 -19.78 -7.11
N THR A 49 25.88 -20.33 -8.31
CA THR A 49 26.37 -19.76 -9.56
C THR A 49 25.27 -18.93 -10.25
N PRO A 50 25.64 -18.00 -11.16
CA PRO A 50 24.64 -17.24 -11.92
C PRO A 50 23.64 -18.15 -12.67
N GLU A 51 24.10 -19.26 -13.24
CA GLU A 51 23.27 -20.23 -13.96
C GLU A 51 22.28 -20.94 -13.02
N ALA A 52 22.75 -21.33 -11.83
CA ALA A 52 21.89 -21.96 -10.83
C ALA A 52 20.79 -21.00 -10.32
N LEU A 53 21.10 -19.71 -10.20
CA LEU A 53 20.14 -18.69 -9.77
C LEU A 53 19.10 -18.38 -10.85
N LYS A 54 19.43 -18.44 -12.14
CA LYS A 54 18.45 -18.23 -13.23
C LYS A 54 17.29 -19.23 -13.21
N GLY A 55 17.52 -20.44 -12.74
CA GLY A 55 16.49 -21.48 -12.52
C GLY A 55 16.12 -21.69 -11.07
N GLY A 56 16.67 -20.88 -10.17
CA GLY A 56 16.52 -21.01 -8.72
C GLY A 56 15.13 -20.66 -8.21
N LYS A 57 14.79 -21.19 -7.03
CA LYS A 57 13.56 -20.81 -6.36
C LYS A 57 13.66 -19.39 -5.79
N VAL A 58 12.69 -18.56 -6.11
CA VAL A 58 12.55 -17.20 -5.59
C VAL A 58 11.79 -17.27 -4.26
N ARG A 59 12.40 -16.73 -3.20
CA ARG A 59 11.79 -16.57 -1.88
C ARG A 59 10.92 -15.32 -1.82
N ALA A 60 11.40 -14.24 -2.41
CA ALA A 60 10.65 -12.99 -2.50
C ALA A 60 10.97 -12.27 -3.81
N TRP A 61 9.92 -11.90 -4.54
CA TRP A 61 10.04 -11.23 -5.83
C TRP A 61 10.45 -9.76 -5.71
N HIS A 62 10.29 -9.17 -4.51
CA HIS A 62 10.76 -7.83 -4.20
C HIS A 62 11.02 -7.67 -2.70
N VAL A 63 12.21 -7.12 -2.37
CA VAL A 63 12.61 -6.73 -1.02
C VAL A 63 13.40 -5.43 -1.13
N PRO A 64 12.94 -4.32 -0.52
CA PRO A 64 13.75 -3.12 -0.41
C PRO A 64 14.80 -3.31 0.70
N ILE A 65 16.06 -3.07 0.38
CA ILE A 65 17.20 -3.25 1.30
C ILE A 65 18.01 -1.96 1.33
N ASP A 66 18.35 -1.46 2.52
CA ASP A 66 19.33 -0.40 2.64
C ASP A 66 20.66 -0.87 2.04
N ALA A 67 21.16 -0.17 1.01
CA ALA A 67 22.35 -0.58 0.28
C ALA A 67 23.62 -0.67 1.17
N ARG A 68 23.61 0.00 2.34
CA ARG A 68 24.65 -0.12 3.36
C ARG A 68 24.77 -1.53 3.93
N THR A 69 23.73 -2.35 3.79
CA THR A 69 23.75 -3.78 4.18
C THR A 69 24.77 -4.57 3.38
N PHE A 70 25.04 -4.15 2.13
CA PHE A 70 25.98 -4.85 1.23
C PHE A 70 27.44 -4.42 1.46
N ARG A 71 27.92 -4.49 2.71
CA ARG A 71 29.29 -4.09 3.08
C ARG A 71 30.22 -5.30 3.10
N ASP A 72 30.27 -6.00 4.20
CA ASP A 72 31.27 -7.04 4.43
C ASP A 72 30.73 -8.43 4.06
N GLY A 73 31.57 -9.23 3.38
CA GLY A 73 31.28 -10.60 3.03
C GLY A 73 30.33 -10.80 1.83
N TRP A 74 29.78 -9.74 1.24
CA TRP A 74 29.01 -9.83 0.00
C TRP A 74 29.94 -9.85 -1.21
N GLN A 75 29.63 -10.70 -2.18
CA GLN A 75 30.40 -10.90 -3.41
C GLN A 75 29.47 -10.69 -4.61
N LEU A 76 29.98 -9.97 -5.62
CA LEU A 76 29.33 -9.85 -6.92
C LEU A 76 29.75 -11.09 -7.74
N ILE A 77 28.76 -11.85 -8.22
CA ILE A 77 29.01 -13.03 -9.05
C ILE A 77 28.63 -12.82 -10.52
N SER A 78 27.73 -11.87 -10.81
CA SER A 78 27.36 -11.53 -12.19
C SER A 78 26.62 -10.17 -12.20
N ASN A 79 26.56 -9.54 -13.39
CA ASN A 79 25.70 -8.40 -13.64
C ASN A 79 24.94 -8.66 -14.95
N GLU A 80 23.62 -8.83 -14.83
CA GLU A 80 22.72 -9.04 -15.96
C GLU A 80 21.43 -8.26 -15.73
N LEU A 81 20.96 -7.50 -16.71
CA LEU A 81 19.73 -6.75 -16.60
C LEU A 81 18.56 -7.69 -16.26
N PRO A 82 17.65 -7.28 -15.36
CA PRO A 82 16.48 -8.06 -15.01
C PRO A 82 15.57 -8.26 -16.22
N SER A 83 15.06 -9.47 -16.39
CA SER A 83 14.00 -9.76 -17.33
C SER A 83 12.64 -9.16 -16.88
N ALA A 84 11.70 -9.04 -17.80
CA ALA A 84 10.34 -8.58 -17.47
C ALA A 84 9.67 -9.42 -16.37
N HIS A 85 9.93 -10.73 -16.35
CA HIS A 85 9.41 -11.64 -15.32
C HIS A 85 10.01 -11.36 -13.93
N GLU A 86 11.29 -11.07 -13.86
CA GLU A 86 11.99 -10.77 -12.61
C GLU A 86 11.54 -9.41 -12.02
N LEU A 87 11.09 -8.48 -12.87
CA LEU A 87 10.60 -7.16 -12.45
C LEU A 87 9.17 -7.16 -11.90
N VAL A 88 8.41 -8.26 -12.01
CA VAL A 88 6.98 -8.32 -11.60
C VAL A 88 6.77 -7.84 -10.16
N GLY A 89 7.57 -8.34 -9.21
CA GLY A 89 7.43 -7.93 -7.81
C GLY A 89 7.80 -6.47 -7.56
N PHE A 90 8.81 -5.95 -8.27
CA PHE A 90 9.18 -4.54 -8.18
C PHE A 90 8.12 -3.62 -8.81
N HIS A 91 7.54 -4.02 -9.96
CA HIS A 91 6.46 -3.27 -10.57
C HIS A 91 5.20 -3.26 -9.68
N GLU A 92 4.89 -4.37 -9.01
CA GLU A 92 3.79 -4.42 -8.06
C GLU A 92 4.04 -3.51 -6.84
N TYR A 93 5.25 -3.50 -6.31
CA TYR A 93 5.64 -2.55 -5.28
C TYR A 93 5.44 -1.09 -5.73
N LEU A 94 5.92 -0.72 -6.93
CA LEU A 94 5.74 0.62 -7.47
C LEU A 94 4.26 0.96 -7.69
N ARG A 95 3.47 0.00 -8.16
CA ARG A 95 2.03 0.18 -8.36
C ARG A 95 1.34 0.68 -7.08
N LEU A 96 1.76 0.15 -5.93
CA LEU A 96 1.16 0.45 -4.63
C LEU A 96 1.80 1.64 -3.90
N THR A 97 3.05 1.98 -4.21
CA THR A 97 3.82 2.99 -3.46
C THR A 97 4.20 4.22 -4.26
N ASP A 98 4.39 4.07 -5.58
CA ASP A 98 4.78 5.15 -6.51
C ASP A 98 4.14 4.89 -7.88
N PHE A 99 2.82 5.08 -7.95
CA PHE A 99 2.05 4.81 -9.15
C PHE A 99 2.52 5.59 -10.40
N PRO A 100 2.91 6.89 -10.31
CA PRO A 100 3.49 7.62 -11.45
C PRO A 100 4.74 6.94 -12.00
N ARG A 101 5.64 6.49 -11.13
CA ARG A 101 6.85 5.77 -11.56
C ARG A 101 6.51 4.39 -12.15
N TYR A 102 5.53 3.69 -11.58
CA TYR A 102 5.01 2.46 -12.18
C TYR A 102 4.56 2.65 -13.62
N LEU A 103 3.80 3.70 -13.92
CA LEU A 103 3.37 4.03 -15.28
C LEU A 103 4.57 4.28 -16.20
N THR A 104 5.54 5.06 -15.72
CA THR A 104 6.75 5.40 -16.47
C THR A 104 7.56 4.17 -16.84
N VAL A 105 7.86 3.29 -15.86
CA VAL A 105 8.72 2.11 -16.10
C VAL A 105 8.04 0.99 -16.87
N THR A 106 6.70 0.92 -16.81
CA THR A 106 5.91 -0.09 -17.53
C THR A 106 5.40 0.38 -18.89
N GLY A 107 5.47 1.69 -19.19
CA GLY A 107 4.93 2.28 -20.40
C GLY A 107 3.41 2.21 -20.52
N LYS A 108 2.71 2.04 -19.39
CA LYS A 108 1.25 1.95 -19.36
C LYS A 108 0.62 3.33 -19.51
N ASP A 109 -0.44 3.39 -20.32
CA ASP A 109 -1.21 4.60 -20.54
C ASP A 109 -2.17 4.85 -19.36
N VAL A 110 -2.05 6.02 -18.74
CA VAL A 110 -2.85 6.38 -17.57
C VAL A 110 -4.33 6.55 -17.90
N ASP A 111 -4.68 7.11 -19.06
CA ASP A 111 -6.07 7.36 -19.43
C ASP A 111 -6.82 6.04 -19.67
N THR A 112 -6.15 5.07 -20.27
CA THR A 112 -6.68 3.71 -20.42
C THR A 112 -6.96 3.06 -19.07
N ILE A 113 -6.03 3.19 -18.11
CA ILE A 113 -6.19 2.64 -16.75
C ILE A 113 -7.36 3.31 -16.02
N ILE A 114 -7.41 4.65 -16.04
CA ILE A 114 -8.48 5.42 -15.39
C ILE A 114 -9.84 5.08 -16.04
N GLY A 115 -9.89 4.98 -17.38
CA GLY A 115 -11.10 4.57 -18.09
C GLY A 115 -11.63 3.21 -17.64
N ALA A 116 -10.75 2.20 -17.58
CA ALA A 116 -11.11 0.86 -17.13
C ALA A 116 -11.53 0.84 -15.64
N ALA A 117 -10.82 1.55 -14.76
CA ALA A 117 -11.17 1.67 -13.35
C ALA A 117 -12.54 2.33 -13.16
N ASN A 118 -12.84 3.38 -13.90
CA ASN A 118 -14.14 4.06 -13.87
C ASN A 118 -15.30 3.16 -14.30
N GLU A 119 -15.09 2.25 -15.26
CA GLU A 119 -16.13 1.29 -15.64
C GLU A 119 -16.46 0.30 -14.52
N HIS A 120 -15.46 -0.16 -13.77
CA HIS A 120 -15.68 -0.97 -12.57
C HIS A 120 -16.35 -0.15 -11.46
N TYR A 121 -15.92 1.07 -11.21
CA TYR A 121 -16.53 1.97 -10.24
C TYR A 121 -18.03 2.20 -10.50
N LYS A 122 -18.42 2.50 -11.75
CA LYS A 122 -19.83 2.69 -12.14
C LYS A 122 -20.66 1.43 -11.91
N ARG A 123 -20.11 0.24 -12.25
CA ARG A 123 -20.79 -1.04 -11.97
C ARG A 123 -20.96 -1.29 -10.48
N ALA A 124 -19.92 -1.00 -9.69
CA ALA A 124 -19.97 -1.12 -8.23
C ALA A 124 -21.06 -0.24 -7.62
N TYR A 125 -21.13 1.03 -8.07
CA TYR A 125 -22.15 1.98 -7.63
C TYR A 125 -23.57 1.47 -7.93
N ALA A 126 -23.83 1.03 -9.16
CA ALA A 126 -25.11 0.47 -9.55
C ALA A 126 -25.49 -0.80 -8.76
N LEU A 127 -24.51 -1.65 -8.43
CA LEU A 127 -24.74 -2.83 -7.59
C LEU A 127 -25.05 -2.44 -6.14
N GLY A 128 -24.40 -1.40 -5.62
CA GLY A 128 -24.69 -0.83 -4.30
C GLY A 128 -26.14 -0.32 -4.22
N ASP A 129 -26.56 0.46 -5.20
CA ASP A 129 -27.95 0.97 -5.32
C ASP A 129 -28.97 -0.17 -5.41
N ALA A 130 -28.61 -1.28 -6.07
CA ALA A 130 -29.43 -2.50 -6.15
C ALA A 130 -29.40 -3.35 -4.86
N GLY A 131 -28.71 -2.92 -3.81
CA GLY A 131 -28.56 -3.67 -2.55
C GLY A 131 -27.60 -4.85 -2.60
N LYS A 132 -26.90 -5.07 -3.72
CA LYS A 132 -25.95 -6.16 -3.95
C LYS A 132 -24.56 -5.81 -3.43
N ARG A 133 -24.46 -5.55 -2.12
CA ARG A 133 -23.28 -4.96 -1.47
C ARG A 133 -21.99 -5.77 -1.66
N ARG A 134 -22.05 -7.11 -1.57
CA ARG A 134 -20.85 -7.95 -1.75
C ARG A 134 -20.34 -7.90 -3.19
N GLU A 135 -21.24 -7.87 -4.16
CA GLU A 135 -20.89 -7.74 -5.58
C GLU A 135 -20.32 -6.34 -5.87
N ALA A 136 -20.87 -5.28 -5.23
CA ALA A 136 -20.34 -3.95 -5.32
C ALA A 136 -18.88 -3.86 -4.81
N ILE A 137 -18.59 -4.47 -3.65
CA ILE A 137 -17.23 -4.55 -3.12
C ILE A 137 -16.27 -5.18 -4.14
N MET A 138 -16.65 -6.30 -4.76
CA MET A 138 -15.80 -6.96 -5.77
C MET A 138 -15.51 -6.07 -6.98
N GLU A 139 -16.45 -5.23 -7.38
CA GLU A 139 -16.21 -4.28 -8.48
C GLU A 139 -15.38 -3.07 -8.02
N TYR A 140 -15.57 -2.58 -6.78
CA TYR A 140 -14.66 -1.57 -6.20
C TYR A 140 -13.23 -2.11 -6.08
N ASP A 141 -13.04 -3.37 -5.67
CA ASP A 141 -11.73 -4.01 -5.59
C ASP A 141 -11.02 -3.96 -6.96
N LYS A 142 -11.73 -4.31 -8.04
CA LYS A 142 -11.17 -4.25 -9.41
C LYS A 142 -10.82 -2.83 -9.83
N ALA A 143 -11.65 -1.84 -9.47
CA ALA A 143 -11.35 -0.43 -9.76
C ALA A 143 -10.08 0.03 -9.04
N ILE A 144 -9.93 -0.32 -7.76
CA ILE A 144 -8.79 0.03 -6.92
C ILE A 144 -7.53 -0.74 -7.35
N ASP A 145 -7.65 -2.00 -7.74
CA ASP A 145 -6.54 -2.79 -8.29
C ASP A 145 -5.98 -2.18 -9.58
N LEU A 146 -6.84 -1.65 -10.44
CA LEU A 146 -6.42 -0.95 -11.64
C LEU A 146 -5.79 0.41 -11.32
N PHE A 147 -6.43 1.19 -10.45
CA PHE A 147 -6.00 2.54 -10.08
C PHE A 147 -5.96 2.70 -8.55
N PRO A 148 -4.84 2.37 -7.89
CA PRO A 148 -4.73 2.40 -6.41
C PRO A 148 -4.92 3.78 -5.78
N LEU A 149 -4.85 4.85 -6.57
CA LEU A 149 -5.09 6.23 -6.11
C LEU A 149 -6.55 6.68 -6.25
N PHE A 150 -7.47 5.77 -6.58
CA PHE A 150 -8.89 6.05 -6.78
C PHE A 150 -9.62 6.18 -5.43
N TYR A 151 -9.39 7.28 -4.71
CA TYR A 151 -9.92 7.49 -3.36
C TYR A 151 -11.46 7.46 -3.32
N GLU A 152 -12.18 7.88 -4.36
CA GLU A 152 -13.65 7.79 -4.41
C GLU A 152 -14.13 6.33 -4.43
N ALA A 153 -13.41 5.44 -5.11
CA ALA A 153 -13.74 4.01 -5.09
C ALA A 153 -13.47 3.39 -3.71
N ILE A 154 -12.38 3.80 -3.06
CA ILE A 154 -12.04 3.38 -1.70
C ILE A 154 -13.09 3.86 -0.70
N ASP A 155 -13.52 5.14 -0.78
CA ASP A 155 -14.56 5.70 0.08
C ASP A 155 -15.87 4.93 -0.06
N ASN A 156 -16.32 4.67 -1.29
CA ASN A 156 -17.57 3.98 -1.54
C ASN A 156 -17.52 2.51 -1.11
N ARG A 157 -16.35 1.85 -1.23
CA ARG A 157 -16.13 0.52 -0.67
C ARG A 157 -16.22 0.54 0.86
N ALA A 158 -15.62 1.55 1.49
CA ALA A 158 -15.69 1.75 2.93
C ALA A 158 -17.13 1.94 3.42
N PHE A 159 -17.93 2.75 2.73
CA PHE A 159 -19.36 2.90 3.05
C PHE A 159 -20.11 1.59 2.90
N THR A 160 -19.81 0.81 1.87
CA THR A 160 -20.42 -0.51 1.66
C THR A 160 -20.07 -1.49 2.80
N TYR A 161 -18.81 -1.46 3.31
CA TYR A 161 -18.42 -2.21 4.50
C TYR A 161 -19.13 -1.72 5.76
N MET A 162 -19.30 -0.40 5.94
CA MET A 162 -20.09 0.15 7.06
C MET A 162 -21.54 -0.35 7.04
N GLU A 163 -22.17 -0.40 5.87
CA GLU A 163 -23.54 -0.92 5.70
C GLU A 163 -23.66 -2.42 6.01
N LEU A 164 -22.59 -3.19 5.76
CA LEU A 164 -22.49 -4.60 6.13
C LEU A 164 -22.12 -4.81 7.61
N GLY A 165 -21.79 -3.75 8.34
CA GLY A 165 -21.36 -3.80 9.74
C GLY A 165 -19.88 -4.13 9.93
N ASP A 166 -19.11 -4.28 8.85
CA ASP A 166 -17.65 -4.48 8.95
C ASP A 166 -16.92 -3.14 9.12
N LEU A 167 -17.08 -2.60 10.33
CA LEU A 167 -16.51 -1.30 10.70
C LEU A 167 -14.99 -1.28 10.73
N ASN A 168 -14.34 -2.41 10.98
CA ASN A 168 -12.88 -2.50 11.01
C ASN A 168 -12.29 -2.38 9.61
N THR A 169 -12.89 -3.03 8.61
CA THR A 169 -12.46 -2.92 7.22
C THR A 169 -12.79 -1.53 6.66
N ALA A 170 -13.97 -1.01 6.96
CA ALA A 170 -14.34 0.36 6.58
C ALA A 170 -13.36 1.41 7.13
N LEU A 171 -12.95 1.27 8.40
CA LEU A 171 -11.98 2.18 9.02
C LEU A 171 -10.64 2.18 8.27
N LYS A 172 -10.12 1.00 7.89
CA LYS A 172 -8.89 0.90 7.09
C LYS A 172 -9.00 1.57 5.74
N ASP A 173 -10.14 1.39 5.05
CA ASP A 173 -10.38 2.02 3.76
C ASP A 173 -10.46 3.55 3.88
N PHE A 174 -11.13 4.10 4.90
CA PHE A 174 -11.13 5.55 5.13
C PHE A 174 -9.73 6.08 5.48
N GLU A 175 -8.93 5.34 6.24
CA GLU A 175 -7.55 5.72 6.53
C GLU A 175 -6.69 5.73 5.24
N GLU A 176 -6.88 4.76 4.36
CA GLU A 176 -6.20 4.70 3.06
C GLU A 176 -6.68 5.82 2.11
N SER A 177 -7.99 6.07 2.03
CA SER A 177 -8.53 7.18 1.25
C SER A 177 -7.95 8.53 1.69
N LEU A 178 -7.85 8.76 3.01
CA LEU A 178 -7.28 9.98 3.57
C LEU A 178 -5.76 10.10 3.36
N ARG A 179 -5.05 8.99 3.18
CA ARG A 179 -3.64 9.02 2.78
C ARG A 179 -3.49 9.56 1.34
N ILE A 180 -4.43 9.25 0.46
CA ILE A 180 -4.44 9.69 -0.94
C ILE A 180 -5.02 11.11 -1.04
N ASN A 181 -6.16 11.36 -0.40
CA ASN A 181 -6.86 12.63 -0.37
C ASN A 181 -7.02 13.17 1.08
N PRO A 182 -6.00 13.83 1.64
CA PRO A 182 -6.00 14.30 3.03
C PRO A 182 -7.08 15.33 3.38
N ILE A 183 -7.72 15.92 2.37
CA ILE A 183 -8.78 16.93 2.53
C ILE A 183 -10.20 16.36 2.33
N GLY A 184 -10.33 15.04 2.20
CA GLY A 184 -11.61 14.35 2.04
C GLY A 184 -12.46 14.43 3.32
N VAL A 185 -13.32 15.46 3.43
CA VAL A 185 -14.11 15.71 4.63
C VAL A 185 -15.04 14.54 4.99
N THR A 186 -15.63 13.89 3.97
CA THR A 186 -16.54 12.75 4.16
C THR A 186 -15.82 11.55 4.73
N ALA A 187 -14.69 11.15 4.15
CA ALA A 187 -13.86 10.06 4.66
C ALA A 187 -13.34 10.37 6.08
N PHE A 188 -12.93 11.62 6.32
CA PHE A 188 -12.45 12.05 7.62
C PHE A 188 -13.52 11.93 8.70
N PHE A 189 -14.73 12.39 8.41
CA PHE A 189 -15.87 12.28 9.32
C PHE A 189 -16.24 10.82 9.56
N SER A 190 -16.37 10.02 8.50
CA SER A 190 -16.76 8.61 8.57
C SER A 190 -15.75 7.73 9.29
N ARG A 191 -14.45 8.07 9.23
CA ARG A 191 -13.41 7.48 10.09
C ARG A 191 -13.76 7.67 11.57
N GLY A 192 -14.16 8.89 11.96
CA GLY A 192 -14.60 9.19 13.32
C GLY A 192 -15.86 8.41 13.72
N GLU A 193 -16.83 8.26 12.81
CA GLU A 193 -18.03 7.46 13.04
C GLU A 193 -17.71 5.97 13.24
N CYS A 194 -16.81 5.40 12.42
CA CYS A 194 -16.37 4.02 12.60
C CYS A 194 -15.74 3.80 13.97
N LEU A 195 -14.85 4.71 14.40
CA LEU A 195 -14.22 4.65 15.72
C LEU A 195 -15.24 4.74 16.85
N LEU A 196 -16.23 5.63 16.72
CA LEU A 196 -17.32 5.79 17.69
C LEU A 196 -18.15 4.51 17.80
N LYS A 197 -18.57 3.94 16.65
CA LYS A 197 -19.35 2.69 16.61
C LYS A 197 -18.56 1.47 17.12
N LEU A 198 -17.23 1.46 16.95
CA LEU A 198 -16.34 0.44 17.51
C LEU A 198 -16.07 0.63 19.00
N GLY A 199 -16.53 1.71 19.61
CA GLY A 199 -16.29 2.00 21.04
C GLY A 199 -14.90 2.58 21.31
N HIS A 200 -14.12 2.95 20.29
CA HIS A 200 -12.82 3.61 20.44
C HIS A 200 -12.97 5.10 20.73
N LEU A 201 -13.60 5.42 21.87
CA LEU A 201 -14.11 6.76 22.17
C LEU A 201 -13.02 7.84 22.22
N GLU A 202 -11.83 7.55 22.78
CA GLU A 202 -10.72 8.51 22.81
C GLU A 202 -10.23 8.86 21.39
N ARG A 203 -10.10 7.86 20.53
CA ARG A 203 -9.70 8.07 19.14
C ARG A 203 -10.76 8.81 18.34
N ALA A 204 -12.04 8.48 18.55
CA ALA A 204 -13.16 9.18 17.93
C ALA A 204 -13.21 10.65 18.33
N GLU A 205 -13.05 10.95 19.64
CA GLU A 205 -13.00 12.33 20.14
C GLU A 205 -11.89 13.13 19.50
N ALA A 206 -10.68 12.55 19.40
CA ALA A 206 -9.53 13.18 18.77
C ALA A 206 -9.79 13.51 17.29
N VAL A 207 -10.41 12.58 16.53
CA VAL A 207 -10.78 12.80 15.12
C VAL A 207 -11.77 13.95 14.98
N PHE A 208 -12.82 13.99 15.81
CA PHE A 208 -13.80 15.07 15.71
C PHE A 208 -13.23 16.41 16.18
N GLU A 209 -12.35 16.44 17.19
CA GLU A 209 -11.65 17.66 17.63
C GLU A 209 -10.73 18.21 16.51
N GLU A 210 -9.95 17.34 15.85
CA GLU A 210 -9.15 17.71 14.68
C GLU A 210 -10.04 18.25 13.55
N GLY A 211 -11.17 17.59 13.28
CA GLY A 211 -12.13 17.99 12.24
C GLY A 211 -12.69 19.41 12.42
N ILE A 212 -12.92 19.84 13.67
CA ILE A 212 -13.38 21.21 13.99
C ILE A 212 -12.39 22.27 13.46
N SER A 213 -11.09 22.00 13.53
CA SER A 213 -10.06 22.92 13.08
C SER A 213 -9.77 22.78 11.59
N LYS A 214 -9.79 21.55 11.10
CA LYS A 214 -9.40 21.21 9.72
C LYS A 214 -10.48 21.56 8.69
N PHE A 215 -11.76 21.48 9.09
CA PHE A 215 -12.91 21.71 8.22
C PHE A 215 -13.85 22.77 8.82
N PRO A 216 -13.47 24.06 8.76
CA PRO A 216 -14.23 25.13 9.42
C PRO A 216 -15.68 25.26 8.92
N GLU A 217 -15.96 24.90 7.66
CA GLU A 217 -17.32 24.92 7.11
C GLU A 217 -18.23 23.82 7.69
N GLN A 218 -17.67 22.72 8.18
CA GLN A 218 -18.37 21.60 8.80
C GLN A 218 -18.19 21.57 10.34
N ARG A 219 -17.71 22.67 10.94
CA ARG A 219 -17.42 22.79 12.38
C ARG A 219 -18.57 22.31 13.27
N ASP A 220 -19.78 22.69 12.95
CA ASP A 220 -20.96 22.36 13.76
C ASP A 220 -21.22 20.84 13.77
N LEU A 221 -21.03 20.18 12.62
CA LEU A 221 -21.16 18.73 12.51
C LEU A 221 -20.12 18.03 13.40
N PHE A 222 -18.84 18.38 13.27
CA PHE A 222 -17.77 17.80 14.07
C PHE A 222 -17.96 18.09 15.57
N THR A 223 -18.37 19.31 15.93
CA THR A 223 -18.65 19.68 17.33
C THR A 223 -19.76 18.82 17.92
N ARG A 224 -20.87 18.63 17.20
CA ARG A 224 -21.99 17.79 17.62
C ARG A 224 -21.54 16.36 17.89
N PHE A 225 -20.75 15.74 16.99
CA PHE A 225 -20.30 14.37 17.17
C PHE A 225 -19.26 14.21 18.28
N ARG A 226 -18.38 15.20 18.48
CA ARG A 226 -17.49 15.24 19.64
C ARG A 226 -18.29 15.23 20.95
N GLU A 227 -19.37 16.00 21.07
CA GLU A 227 -20.22 16.00 22.28
C GLU A 227 -20.94 14.66 22.47
N VAL A 228 -21.37 14.00 21.39
CA VAL A 228 -21.91 12.62 21.46
C VAL A 228 -20.87 11.68 22.07
N VAL A 229 -19.63 11.71 21.59
CA VAL A 229 -18.55 10.88 22.14
C VAL A 229 -18.31 11.17 23.62
N ARG A 230 -18.22 12.46 24.00
CA ARG A 230 -18.06 12.89 25.39
C ARG A 230 -19.17 12.41 26.30
N SER A 231 -20.41 12.45 25.84
CA SER A 231 -21.55 11.94 26.60
C SER A 231 -21.46 10.44 26.83
N GLN A 232 -21.05 9.65 25.83
CA GLN A 232 -20.88 8.19 25.97
C GLN A 232 -19.73 7.85 26.94
N ARG A 233 -18.61 8.58 26.90
CA ARG A 233 -17.49 8.39 27.85
C ARG A 233 -17.85 8.64 29.30
N ARG A 234 -18.79 9.56 29.58
CA ARG A 234 -19.28 9.84 30.95
C ARG A 234 -20.16 8.72 31.50
N VAL A 235 -20.80 7.96 30.63
CA VAL A 235 -21.74 6.88 31.02
C VAL A 235 -21.01 5.53 31.18
N GLN A 236 -19.88 5.34 30.54
CA GLN A 236 -19.06 4.13 30.71
C GLN A 236 -18.23 4.23 32.00
N PRO A 237 -18.47 3.41 33.04
CA PRO A 237 -17.59 3.38 34.20
C PRO A 237 -16.20 2.86 33.77
N ARG A 238 -15.16 3.43 34.37
CA ARG A 238 -13.78 2.99 34.21
C ARG A 238 -13.59 1.56 34.69
#